data_48b9ecb0c7361a3d66db37a981d664af
#
_entry.id   48b9ecb0c7361a3d66db37a981d664af
#
_cell.length_a   1.000
_cell.length_b   1.000
_cell.length_c   1.000
_cell.angle_alpha   90.00
_cell.angle_beta   90.00
_cell.angle_gamma   90.00
#
_symmetry.space_group_name_H-M   'P 1'
#
loop_
_entity.id
_entity.type
_entity.pdbx_description
1 polymer ?
#
loop_
_entity_poly.entity_id
_entity_poly.type
_entity_poly.pdbx_seq_one_letter_code
_entity_poly.pdbx_strand_id
1 'polypeptide(L)'
;MTKAVHNIKRSSRLEKDEKYIMVQTAGSHIKIFLRDIVYAEVYNRKVIIHTRSMDIEYYGKLQELSDMAGTDFFRTHRAYLVHFKYVEKYDATCVTMKNGIALIAKKNYPEFVKQYLKYNQRKGNEVR
;
A
#
# COMPACT_ATOMS: atom_id res chain seq x y z
N MET A 1 28.87 -2.01 15.03
CA MET A 1 28.44 -2.23 15.26
C MET A 1 27.54 -2.01 16.28
N THR A 2 27.67 -1.27 16.97
CA THR A 2 26.83 -1.03 17.97
C THR A 2 25.53 -0.57 17.54
N LYS A 3 25.41 -0.19 16.33
CA LYS A 3 24.19 0.21 15.84
C LYS A 3 23.20 -0.80 16.00
N ALA A 4 23.50 -1.99 15.89
CA ALA A 4 22.55 -3.02 15.98
C ALA A 4 21.91 -3.02 17.34
N VAL A 5 22.68 -2.69 18.29
CA VAL A 5 22.18 -2.72 19.63
C VAL A 5 21.17 -1.64 19.87
N HIS A 6 21.44 -0.49 19.35
CA HIS A 6 20.54 0.55 19.49
C HIS A 6 19.23 0.21 18.89
N ASN A 7 19.24 -0.38 17.76
CA ASN A 7 18.02 -0.66 17.11
C ASN A 7 17.16 -1.66 17.83
N ILE A 8 17.74 -2.53 18.56
CA ILE A 8 17.00 -3.49 19.26
C ILE A 8 15.99 -2.92 20.18
N LYS A 9 16.35 -1.90 20.87
CA LYS A 9 15.47 -1.33 21.76
C LYS A 9 14.26 -0.80 21.15
N ARG A 10 14.33 -0.22 20.05
CA ARG A 10 13.20 0.38 19.44
C ARG A 10 12.52 -0.54 18.46
N SER A 11 13.08 -1.70 18.27
CA SER A 11 12.64 -2.52 17.20
C SER A 11 11.19 -2.95 17.25
N SER A 12 10.62 -3.18 18.39
CA SER A 12 9.26 -3.65 18.39
C SER A 12 8.32 -2.61 17.80
N ARG A 13 8.58 -1.35 18.02
CA ARG A 13 7.75 -0.34 17.49
C ARG A 13 8.13 -0.08 16.06
N LEU A 14 9.41 -0.06 15.76
CA LEU A 14 9.86 0.18 14.43
C LEU A 14 9.50 -0.92 13.48
N GLU A 15 9.40 -2.13 13.95
CA GLU A 15 9.06 -3.23 13.08
C GLU A 15 7.74 -3.03 12.37
N LYS A 16 6.81 -2.35 12.98
CA LYS A 16 5.55 -2.14 12.35
C LYS A 16 5.71 -1.18 11.21
N ASP A 17 6.52 -0.16 11.41
CA ASP A 17 6.73 0.84 10.40
C ASP A 17 7.72 0.40 9.35
N GLU A 18 8.44 -0.64 9.63
CA GLU A 18 9.45 -1.11 8.71
C GLU A 18 9.14 -2.41 8.02
N LYS A 19 7.89 -2.73 7.91
CA LYS A 19 7.51 -3.91 7.18
C LYS A 19 7.84 -3.66 5.72
N TYR A 20 8.33 -4.67 5.07
CA TYR A 20 8.70 -4.50 3.68
C TYR A 20 8.45 -5.78 2.89
N ILE A 21 8.53 -5.67 1.59
CA ILE A 21 8.44 -6.80 0.71
C ILE A 21 9.67 -6.77 -0.19
N MET A 22 10.01 -7.93 -0.75
CA MET A 22 11.09 -8.00 -1.71
C MET A 22 10.48 -8.35 -3.05
N VAL A 23 10.81 -7.61 -4.08
CA VAL A 23 10.33 -7.96 -5.41
C VAL A 23 11.53 -8.18 -6.32
N GLN A 24 11.36 -9.09 -7.23
CA GLN A 24 12.41 -9.39 -8.17
C GLN A 24 12.09 -8.75 -9.51
N THR A 25 12.98 -7.90 -9.97
CA THR A 25 12.82 -7.30 -11.28
C THR A 25 13.98 -7.84 -12.12
N ALA A 26 14.09 -7.39 -13.33
CA ALA A 26 15.12 -7.89 -14.22
C ALA A 26 16.49 -7.79 -13.57
N GLY A 27 16.99 -8.91 -13.11
CA GLY A 27 18.33 -8.95 -12.56
C GLY A 27 18.55 -8.37 -11.17
N SER A 28 17.49 -7.92 -10.51
CA SER A 28 17.66 -7.31 -9.19
C SER A 28 16.57 -7.73 -8.24
N HIS A 29 16.88 -7.62 -6.96
CA HIS A 29 15.87 -7.82 -5.92
C HIS A 29 15.78 -6.49 -5.19
N ILE A 30 14.59 -5.95 -5.12
CA ILE A 30 14.38 -4.63 -4.53
C ILE A 30 13.55 -4.72 -3.28
N LYS A 31 14.01 -4.07 -2.22
CA LYS A 31 13.28 -4.03 -0.97
C LYS A 31 12.38 -2.80 -1.02
N ILE A 32 11.11 -2.98 -0.75
CA ILE A 32 10.16 -1.88 -0.77
C ILE A 32 9.43 -1.86 0.56
N PHE A 33 9.54 -0.75 1.27
CA PHE A 33 8.84 -0.65 2.55
C PHE A 33 7.36 -0.36 2.27
N LEU A 34 6.50 -1.06 2.98
CA LEU A 34 5.07 -0.90 2.76
C LEU A 34 4.61 0.54 2.99
N ARG A 35 5.22 1.21 3.94
CA ARG A 35 4.83 2.59 4.24
C ARG A 35 5.08 3.53 3.07
N ASP A 36 5.94 3.13 2.14
CA ASP A 36 6.25 3.98 0.99
C ASP A 36 5.39 3.69 -0.22
N ILE A 37 4.60 2.64 -0.18
CA ILE A 37 3.76 2.28 -1.31
C ILE A 37 2.48 3.09 -1.28
N VAL A 38 2.24 3.86 -2.34
CA VAL A 38 1.03 4.66 -2.45
C VAL A 38 -0.10 3.82 -2.99
N TYR A 39 0.15 3.13 -4.09
CA TYR A 39 -0.82 2.21 -4.66
C TYR A 39 -0.11 1.31 -5.66
N ALA A 40 -0.79 0.28 -6.10
CA ALA A 40 -0.24 -0.62 -7.09
C ALA A 40 -1.33 -0.98 -8.09
N GLU A 41 -0.92 -1.31 -9.29
CA GLU A 41 -1.86 -1.69 -10.32
C GLU A 41 -1.28 -2.82 -11.13
N VAL A 42 -2.12 -3.52 -11.87
CA VAL A 42 -1.63 -4.59 -12.73
C VAL A 42 -2.02 -4.27 -14.17
N TYR A 43 -1.08 -4.43 -15.08
CA TYR A 43 -1.29 -4.15 -16.47
C TYR A 43 -0.42 -5.12 -17.25
N ASN A 44 -1.01 -5.87 -18.18
CA ASN A 44 -0.25 -6.81 -18.98
C ASN A 44 0.60 -7.75 -18.14
N ARG A 45 0.01 -8.35 -17.11
CA ARG A 45 0.68 -9.30 -16.25
C ARG A 45 1.82 -8.73 -15.42
N LYS A 46 1.98 -7.42 -15.46
CA LYS A 46 2.98 -6.78 -14.64
C LYS A 46 2.29 -6.04 -13.52
N VAL A 47 2.86 -6.12 -12.35
CA VAL A 47 2.42 -5.32 -11.24
C VAL A 47 3.30 -4.09 -11.23
N ILE A 48 2.70 -2.94 -11.11
CA ILE A 48 3.43 -1.68 -11.03
C ILE A 48 3.16 -1.09 -9.68
N ILE A 49 4.19 -1.00 -8.86
CA ILE A 49 4.07 -0.44 -7.52
C ILE A 49 4.50 1.01 -7.59
N HIS A 50 3.58 1.90 -7.22
CA HIS A 50 3.88 3.32 -7.21
C HIS A 50 4.22 3.71 -5.77
N THR A 51 5.47 4.08 -5.53
CA THR A 51 5.87 4.51 -4.21
C THR A 51 5.91 6.03 -4.19
N ARG A 52 6.26 6.59 -3.06
CA ARG A 52 6.34 8.03 -2.95
C ARG A 52 7.41 8.62 -3.86
N SER A 53 8.38 7.83 -4.26
CA SER A 53 9.49 8.37 -5.04
C SER A 53 9.74 7.69 -6.38
N MET A 54 9.23 6.51 -6.59
CA MET A 54 9.52 5.81 -7.84
C MET A 54 8.46 4.78 -8.16
N ASP A 55 8.50 4.27 -9.37
CA ASP A 55 7.60 3.21 -9.79
C ASP A 55 8.44 1.97 -10.02
N ILE A 56 7.94 0.83 -9.59
CA ILE A 56 8.65 -0.42 -9.71
C ILE A 56 7.75 -1.44 -10.39
N GLU A 57 8.22 -2.02 -11.48
CA GLU A 57 7.44 -2.99 -12.22
C GLU A 57 8.03 -4.37 -12.06
N TYR A 58 7.19 -5.37 -11.95
CA TYR A 58 7.65 -6.74 -11.91
C TYR A 58 6.53 -7.66 -12.38
N TYR A 59 6.90 -8.85 -12.82
CA TYR A 59 5.91 -9.82 -13.24
C TYR A 59 5.38 -10.50 -11.99
N GLY A 60 4.08 -10.52 -11.83
CA GLY A 60 3.49 -11.13 -10.67
C GLY A 60 2.00 -10.90 -10.64
N LYS A 61 1.41 -11.21 -9.50
CA LYS A 61 -0.03 -11.05 -9.33
C LYS A 61 -0.33 -10.07 -8.23
N LEU A 62 -1.30 -9.22 -8.50
CA LEU A 62 -1.67 -8.22 -7.53
C LEU A 62 -2.22 -8.85 -6.25
N GLN A 63 -2.84 -10.02 -6.36
CA GLN A 63 -3.35 -10.71 -5.18
C GLN A 63 -2.23 -11.08 -4.21
N GLU A 64 -1.09 -11.48 -4.74
CA GLU A 64 0.03 -11.84 -3.88
C GLU A 64 0.52 -10.62 -3.11
N LEU A 65 0.58 -9.49 -3.79
CA LEU A 65 0.99 -8.26 -3.14
C LEU A 65 -0.02 -7.88 -2.08
N SER A 66 -1.30 -7.99 -2.41
CA SER A 66 -2.36 -7.65 -1.48
C SER A 66 -2.27 -8.50 -0.22
N ASP A 67 -1.98 -9.80 -0.37
CA ASP A 67 -1.88 -10.69 0.77
C ASP A 67 -0.72 -10.30 1.68
N MET A 68 0.37 -9.83 1.11
CA MET A 68 1.52 -9.44 1.90
C MET A 68 1.38 -8.05 2.49
N ALA A 69 0.58 -7.21 1.86
CA ALA A 69 0.51 -5.81 2.25
C ALA A 69 -0.25 -5.54 3.54
N GLY A 70 -1.20 -6.41 3.86
CA GLY A 70 -1.91 -6.27 5.13
C GLY A 70 -3.11 -5.35 5.09
N THR A 71 -3.63 -5.04 6.26
CA THR A 71 -4.92 -4.40 6.38
C THR A 71 -4.96 -2.90 6.11
N ASP A 72 -3.81 -2.29 5.94
CA ASP A 72 -3.81 -0.86 5.62
C ASP A 72 -4.00 -0.65 4.11
N PHE A 73 -4.13 -1.74 3.36
CA PHE A 73 -4.32 -1.68 1.92
C PHE A 73 -5.67 -2.27 1.55
N PHE A 74 -6.20 -1.83 0.43
CA PHE A 74 -7.51 -2.32 0.00
C PHE A 74 -7.55 -2.52 -1.52
N ARG A 75 -8.09 -3.65 -1.96
CA ARG A 75 -8.26 -3.92 -3.38
C ARG A 75 -9.52 -3.22 -3.84
N THR A 76 -9.37 -2.06 -4.44
CA THR A 76 -10.52 -1.28 -4.89
C THR A 76 -11.10 -1.84 -6.19
N HIS A 77 -10.26 -2.53 -6.93
CA HIS A 77 -10.66 -3.01 -8.24
C HIS A 77 -9.76 -4.20 -8.52
N ARG A 78 -10.15 -5.08 -9.43
CA ARG A 78 -9.30 -6.22 -9.72
C ARG A 78 -7.91 -5.81 -10.17
N ALA A 79 -7.77 -4.61 -10.70
CA ALA A 79 -6.50 -4.13 -11.19
C ALA A 79 -5.80 -3.13 -10.28
N TYR A 80 -6.38 -2.83 -9.12
CA TYR A 80 -5.81 -1.79 -8.24
C TYR A 80 -5.78 -2.17 -6.78
N LEU A 81 -4.71 -1.77 -6.09
CA LEU A 81 -4.56 -1.95 -4.65
C LEU A 81 -4.11 -0.60 -4.11
N VAL A 82 -4.83 -0.01 -3.17
CA VAL A 82 -4.47 1.31 -2.64
C VAL A 82 -4.09 1.23 -1.17
N HIS A 83 -3.22 2.12 -0.76
CA HIS A 83 -2.81 2.24 0.63
C HIS A 83 -3.65 3.36 1.24
N PHE A 84 -4.42 3.06 2.27
CA PHE A 84 -5.30 4.05 2.86
C PHE A 84 -4.57 5.32 3.29
N LYS A 85 -3.34 5.18 3.70
CA LYS A 85 -2.57 6.34 4.17
C LYS A 85 -2.51 7.47 3.16
N TYR A 86 -2.51 7.13 1.88
CA TYR A 86 -2.31 8.14 0.85
C TYR A 86 -3.57 8.58 0.12
N VAL A 87 -4.72 8.12 0.58
CA VAL A 87 -5.97 8.51 -0.06
C VAL A 87 -6.26 9.96 0.28
N GLU A 88 -6.42 10.79 -0.74
CA GLU A 88 -6.75 12.19 -0.54
C GLU A 88 -8.24 12.44 -0.69
N LYS A 89 -8.87 11.77 -1.62
CA LYS A 89 -10.31 11.86 -1.76
C LYS A 89 -10.79 10.69 -2.56
N TYR A 90 -12.07 10.43 -2.53
CA TYR A 90 -12.62 9.35 -3.31
C TYR A 90 -14.08 9.62 -3.63
N ASP A 91 -14.57 8.94 -4.65
CA ASP A 91 -15.99 8.93 -4.95
C ASP A 91 -16.33 7.51 -5.34
N ALA A 92 -17.51 7.29 -5.85
CA ALA A 92 -17.96 5.93 -6.14
C ALA A 92 -17.20 5.25 -7.29
N THR A 93 -16.43 5.99 -8.05
CA THR A 93 -15.76 5.43 -9.22
C THR A 93 -14.25 5.40 -9.10
N CYS A 94 -13.67 6.25 -8.29
CA CYS A 94 -12.21 6.26 -8.18
C CYS A 94 -11.71 6.84 -6.87
N VAL A 95 -10.46 6.55 -6.60
CA VAL A 95 -9.77 7.03 -5.42
C VAL A 95 -8.60 7.85 -5.91
N THR A 96 -8.45 9.07 -5.39
CA THR A 96 -7.37 9.96 -5.79
C THR A 96 -6.29 9.98 -4.73
N MET A 97 -5.06 9.76 -5.16
CA MET A 97 -3.91 9.80 -4.29
C MET A 97 -2.99 10.89 -4.82
N LYS A 98 -2.01 11.24 -4.02
CA LYS A 98 -1.11 12.29 -4.41
C LYS A 98 -0.52 12.13 -5.80
N ASN A 99 -0.13 10.95 -6.15
CA ASN A 99 0.54 10.75 -7.43
C ASN A 99 -0.24 9.88 -8.42
N GLY A 100 -1.52 9.76 -8.24
CA GLY A 100 -2.28 8.98 -9.20
C GLY A 100 -3.71 8.72 -8.78
N ILE A 101 -4.40 7.99 -9.62
CA ILE A 101 -5.79 7.68 -9.41
C ILE A 101 -5.99 6.19 -9.61
N ALA A 102 -6.75 5.56 -8.74
CA ALA A 102 -7.08 4.15 -8.88
C ALA A 102 -8.59 4.03 -9.06
N LEU A 103 -9.00 3.10 -9.90
CA LEU A 103 -10.42 2.88 -10.09
C LEU A 103 -10.98 2.07 -8.94
N ILE A 104 -12.26 2.22 -8.68
CA ILE A 104 -12.90 1.44 -7.65
C ILE A 104 -14.11 0.76 -8.29
N ALA A 105 -14.23 -0.55 -8.09
CA ALA A 105 -15.34 -1.28 -8.66
C ALA A 105 -16.58 -0.97 -7.83
N LYS A 106 -17.70 -0.79 -8.51
CA LYS A 106 -18.94 -0.46 -7.87
C LYS A 106 -19.26 -1.36 -6.69
N LYS A 107 -19.06 -2.65 -6.84
CA LYS A 107 -19.37 -3.58 -5.77
C LYS A 107 -18.42 -3.45 -4.57
N ASN A 108 -17.28 -2.85 -4.76
CA ASN A 108 -16.30 -2.73 -3.68
C ASN A 108 -16.41 -1.41 -2.92
N TYR A 109 -17.18 -0.48 -3.46
CA TYR A 109 -17.27 0.84 -2.86
C TYR A 109 -17.77 0.84 -1.41
N PRO A 110 -18.85 0.15 -1.08
CA PRO A 110 -19.32 0.19 0.30
C PRO A 110 -18.29 -0.34 1.29
N GLU A 111 -17.59 -1.39 0.92
CA GLU A 111 -16.60 -1.97 1.82
C GLU A 111 -15.38 -1.04 1.93
N PHE A 112 -15.04 -0.39 0.82
CA PHE A 112 -13.92 0.57 0.85
C PHE A 112 -14.22 1.67 1.87
N VAL A 113 -15.41 2.24 1.81
CA VAL A 113 -15.78 3.32 2.72
C VAL A 113 -15.70 2.84 4.16
N LYS A 114 -16.22 1.65 4.42
CA LYS A 114 -16.23 1.10 5.76
C LYS A 114 -14.81 0.90 6.27
N GLN A 115 -13.95 0.30 5.47
CA GLN A 115 -12.59 0.04 5.89
C GLN A 115 -11.77 1.33 6.04
N TYR A 116 -12.02 2.30 5.18
CA TYR A 116 -11.30 3.55 5.24
C TYR A 116 -11.67 4.31 6.51
N LEU A 117 -12.94 4.27 6.89
CA LEU A 117 -13.35 4.92 8.13
C LEU A 117 -12.68 4.25 9.32
N LYS A 118 -12.58 2.93 9.30
CA LYS A 118 -11.93 2.23 10.38
C LYS A 118 -10.45 2.58 10.45
N TYR A 119 -9.83 2.69 9.29
CA TYR A 119 -8.42 3.02 9.23
C TYR A 119 -8.19 4.40 9.87
N ASN A 120 -9.02 5.37 9.53
CA ASN A 120 -8.86 6.70 10.09
C ASN A 120 -9.11 6.75 11.59
N GLN A 121 -10.04 5.96 12.08
CA GLN A 121 -10.29 5.90 13.49
C GLN A 121 -9.11 5.30 14.23
N ARG A 122 -8.49 4.26 13.66
CA ARG A 122 -7.34 3.66 14.30
C ARG A 122 -6.18 4.61 14.39
N LYS A 123 -6.05 5.49 13.42
CA LYS A 123 -4.93 6.42 13.44
C LYS A 123 -5.21 7.60 14.37
N GLY A 124 -6.44 7.69 14.87
CA GLY A 124 -6.71 8.61 15.94
C GLY A 124 -6.67 10.06 15.69
N ASN A 125 -6.72 10.46 14.48
CA ASN A 125 -6.64 11.82 14.19
C ASN A 125 -7.84 12.50 13.73
N GLU A 126 -9.00 11.89 13.90
CA GLU A 126 -10.11 12.52 13.39
C GLU A 126 -10.68 13.52 14.24
N VAL A 127 -11.04 14.66 13.75
CA VAL A 127 -11.63 15.72 14.49
C VAL A 127 -13.11 15.64 14.30
N ARG A 128 -13.84 15.79 15.36
CA ARG A 128 -15.28 15.66 15.26
C ARG A 128 -15.94 16.96 15.37
#